data_b404b1121e30b379d956c6d42b24651d
#
_entry.id   b404b1121e30b379d956c6d42b24651d
#
_cell.length_a   1.000
_cell.length_b   1.000
_cell.length_c   1.000
_cell.angle_alpha   90.00
_cell.angle_beta   90.00
_cell.angle_gamma   90.00
#
_symmetry.space_group_name_H-M   'P 1'
#
loop_
_entity.id
_entity.type
_entity.pdbx_description
1 polymer ?
#
loop_
_entity_poly.entity_id
_entity_poly.type
_entity_poly.pdbx_seq_one_letter_code
_entity_poly.pdbx_strand_id
1 'polypeptide(L)'
;MGSPVRLPSFLLLILLVPGTVLCAQGLHSHELARQLEHQDPQWPSIQAHLPDPATASPQRLEMTADVLRARRFPESALDYYAYALQRGANEVQILNKIGVTQLEIGNRRIAREFFQRVVHLKKKSADGWNNLGAVEYLEGMNGSAISDYKRAIKLDKKSATYHSNLGTVYFQTKDFDRARKEFNIALKLDPDMMLHRGGPGGITMRMLSPADHARYCYELARLYAENGDEEKMLHYLTTASEGGFDVMEAMRGDAILEKYRKDPRVLLLVHNAEALRTGHLSLAESVENLQPLPAAPTEHE
;
A
#
# COMPACT_ATOMS: atom_id res chain seq x y z
N MET A 1 -36.61 -17.33 -24.01
CA MET A 1 -36.53 -18.26 -22.87
C MET A 1 -35.12 -18.77 -22.80
N GLY A 2 -34.25 -18.05 -22.11
CA GLY A 2 -32.85 -18.41 -21.91
C GLY A 2 -32.70 -19.25 -20.67
N SER A 3 -32.23 -20.47 -20.80
CA SER A 3 -31.93 -21.35 -19.67
C SER A 3 -30.88 -20.70 -18.76
N PRO A 4 -31.04 -20.80 -17.43
CA PRO A 4 -30.01 -20.30 -16.54
C PRO A 4 -28.73 -21.11 -16.73
N VAL A 5 -27.63 -20.43 -17.07
CA VAL A 5 -26.29 -21.02 -17.08
C VAL A 5 -25.99 -21.50 -15.66
N ARG A 6 -26.05 -22.80 -15.45
CA ARG A 6 -25.60 -23.43 -14.20
C ARG A 6 -24.10 -23.16 -14.08
N LEU A 7 -23.74 -22.27 -13.18
CA LEU A 7 -22.37 -22.07 -12.76
C LEU A 7 -21.79 -23.41 -12.27
N PRO A 8 -20.70 -23.90 -12.85
CA PRO A 8 -20.07 -25.09 -12.33
C PRO A 8 -19.48 -24.77 -10.94
N SER A 9 -19.71 -25.67 -10.00
CA SER A 9 -19.20 -25.66 -8.62
C SER A 9 -17.66 -25.81 -8.56
N PHE A 10 -16.92 -25.01 -9.32
CA PHE A 10 -15.48 -25.18 -9.57
C PHE A 10 -14.56 -24.35 -8.68
N LEU A 11 -15.10 -23.53 -7.77
CA LEU A 11 -14.26 -22.98 -6.69
C LEU A 11 -13.68 -24.09 -5.78
N LEU A 12 -14.21 -25.29 -5.89
CA LEU A 12 -13.77 -26.47 -5.13
C LEU A 12 -12.34 -26.95 -5.46
N LEU A 13 -11.83 -26.64 -6.64
CA LEU A 13 -10.50 -27.16 -7.07
C LEU A 13 -9.32 -26.30 -6.58
N ILE A 14 -9.57 -25.06 -6.21
CA ILE A 14 -8.52 -24.17 -5.65
C ILE A 14 -8.37 -24.40 -4.13
N LEU A 15 -9.34 -25.03 -3.50
CA LEU A 15 -9.43 -25.28 -2.04
C LEU A 15 -9.15 -26.73 -1.65
N LEU A 16 -8.48 -27.55 -2.44
CA LEU A 16 -8.00 -28.87 -2.02
C LEU A 16 -6.82 -28.75 -1.03
N VAL A 17 -7.09 -28.11 0.11
CA VAL A 17 -6.39 -28.33 1.37
C VAL A 17 -7.31 -29.15 2.26
N PRO A 18 -6.86 -30.23 2.92
CA PRO A 18 -7.75 -31.12 3.68
C PRO A 18 -8.30 -30.41 4.93
N GLY A 19 -9.56 -30.02 4.88
CA GLY A 19 -10.30 -29.38 5.98
C GLY A 19 -11.77 -29.14 5.60
N THR A 20 -12.54 -30.21 5.51
CA THR A 20 -13.85 -30.25 4.82
C THR A 20 -15.03 -29.48 5.44
N VAL A 21 -14.90 -28.86 6.60
CA VAL A 21 -16.01 -28.13 7.24
C VAL A 21 -15.89 -26.60 7.07
N LEU A 22 -14.68 -26.05 6.94
CA LEU A 22 -14.48 -24.60 6.70
C LEU A 22 -14.84 -24.15 5.28
N CYS A 23 -14.86 -25.05 4.31
CA CYS A 23 -15.15 -24.74 2.90
C CYS A 23 -16.58 -24.26 2.65
N ALA A 24 -17.58 -24.84 3.33
CA ALA A 24 -18.98 -24.52 3.06
C ALA A 24 -19.36 -23.10 3.51
N GLN A 25 -18.84 -22.63 4.63
CA GLN A 25 -19.09 -21.28 5.13
C GLN A 25 -18.38 -20.21 4.28
N GLY A 26 -17.16 -20.49 3.82
CA GLY A 26 -16.42 -19.59 2.94
C GLY A 26 -17.04 -19.42 1.55
N LEU A 27 -17.58 -20.50 0.98
CA LEU A 27 -18.30 -20.47 -0.29
C LEU A 27 -19.59 -19.67 -0.22
N HIS A 28 -20.33 -19.81 0.88
CA HIS A 28 -21.59 -19.07 1.08
C HIS A 28 -21.33 -17.56 1.27
N SER A 29 -20.27 -17.18 1.99
CA SER A 29 -19.89 -15.77 2.17
C SER A 29 -19.44 -15.11 0.87
N HIS A 30 -18.67 -15.81 0.04
CA HIS A 30 -18.24 -15.32 -1.27
C HIS A 30 -19.43 -15.13 -2.22
N GLU A 31 -20.34 -16.11 -2.28
CA GLU A 31 -21.54 -16.02 -3.10
C GLU A 31 -22.42 -14.82 -2.69
N LEU A 32 -22.62 -14.61 -1.38
CA LEU A 32 -23.37 -13.47 -0.87
C LEU A 32 -22.68 -12.13 -1.20
N ALA A 33 -21.38 -12.04 -1.01
CA ALA A 33 -20.61 -10.84 -1.32
C ALA A 33 -20.67 -10.49 -2.81
N ARG A 34 -20.57 -11.50 -3.69
CA ARG A 34 -20.76 -11.34 -5.14
C ARG A 34 -22.18 -10.88 -5.49
N GLN A 35 -23.21 -11.41 -4.85
CA GLN A 35 -24.59 -10.96 -5.06
C GLN A 35 -24.79 -9.50 -4.66
N LEU A 36 -24.09 -9.03 -3.60
CA LEU A 36 -24.10 -7.63 -3.20
C LEU A 36 -23.39 -6.74 -4.22
N GLU A 37 -22.23 -7.17 -4.75
CA GLU A 37 -21.55 -6.46 -5.86
C GLU A 37 -22.49 -6.29 -7.07
N HIS A 38 -23.28 -7.31 -7.41
CA HIS A 38 -24.17 -7.27 -8.55
C HIS A 38 -25.42 -6.39 -8.34
N GLN A 39 -25.64 -5.88 -7.12
CA GLN A 39 -26.64 -4.84 -6.84
C GLN A 39 -26.15 -3.42 -7.11
N ASP A 40 -24.84 -3.22 -7.35
CA ASP A 40 -24.29 -1.92 -7.71
C ASP A 40 -24.95 -1.40 -9.00
N PRO A 41 -25.38 -0.13 -9.05
CA PRO A 41 -26.00 0.47 -10.24
C PRO A 41 -25.14 0.39 -11.52
N GLN A 42 -23.82 0.27 -11.41
CA GLN A 42 -22.92 0.13 -12.55
C GLN A 42 -22.88 -1.30 -13.11
N TRP A 43 -23.30 -2.31 -12.31
CA TRP A 43 -23.16 -3.71 -12.67
C TRP A 43 -23.81 -4.08 -14.02
N PRO A 44 -25.06 -3.68 -14.37
CA PRO A 44 -25.66 -4.02 -15.66
C PRO A 44 -24.83 -3.57 -16.86
N SER A 45 -24.23 -2.38 -16.76
CA SER A 45 -23.32 -1.86 -17.80
C SER A 45 -22.03 -2.66 -17.90
N ILE A 46 -21.45 -3.06 -16.77
CA ILE A 46 -20.24 -3.90 -16.73
C ILE A 46 -20.58 -5.27 -17.30
N GLN A 47 -21.65 -5.91 -16.86
CA GLN A 47 -22.07 -7.24 -17.25
C GLN A 47 -22.27 -7.36 -18.77
N ALA A 48 -22.82 -6.33 -19.41
CA ALA A 48 -23.04 -6.31 -20.85
C ALA A 48 -21.73 -6.40 -21.69
N HIS A 49 -20.56 -6.11 -21.08
CA HIS A 49 -19.26 -6.11 -21.75
C HIS A 49 -18.34 -7.25 -21.28
N LEU A 50 -18.81 -8.10 -20.37
CA LEU A 50 -18.02 -9.22 -19.89
C LEU A 50 -17.88 -10.30 -21.00
N PRO A 51 -16.65 -10.82 -21.22
CA PRO A 51 -16.45 -11.90 -22.16
C PRO A 51 -17.05 -13.22 -21.64
N ASP A 52 -17.52 -14.07 -22.54
CA ASP A 52 -17.93 -15.42 -22.19
C ASP A 52 -16.71 -16.24 -21.73
N PRO A 53 -16.70 -16.74 -20.48
CA PRO A 53 -15.58 -17.53 -19.94
C PRO A 53 -15.29 -18.81 -20.72
N ALA A 54 -16.29 -19.38 -21.39
CA ALA A 54 -16.13 -20.62 -22.15
C ALA A 54 -15.35 -20.44 -23.44
N THR A 55 -15.37 -19.26 -24.04
CA THR A 55 -14.77 -18.99 -25.35
C THR A 55 -13.62 -17.99 -25.34
N ALA A 56 -13.54 -17.15 -24.29
CA ALA A 56 -12.51 -16.12 -24.20
C ALA A 56 -11.10 -16.70 -23.98
N SER A 57 -10.08 -15.99 -24.45
CA SER A 57 -8.69 -16.36 -24.21
C SER A 57 -8.29 -16.16 -22.75
N PRO A 58 -7.27 -16.90 -22.24
CA PRO A 58 -6.77 -16.71 -20.87
C PRO A 58 -6.37 -15.26 -20.57
N GLN A 59 -5.73 -14.58 -21.53
CA GLN A 59 -5.29 -13.20 -21.39
C GLN A 59 -6.47 -12.23 -21.32
N ARG A 60 -7.55 -12.48 -22.08
CA ARG A 60 -8.76 -11.66 -22.02
C ARG A 60 -9.46 -11.81 -20.67
N LEU A 61 -9.53 -13.02 -20.14
CA LEU A 61 -10.12 -13.30 -18.83
C LEU A 61 -9.31 -12.65 -17.70
N GLU A 62 -7.97 -12.75 -17.75
CA GLU A 62 -7.07 -12.09 -16.80
C GLU A 62 -7.27 -10.57 -16.83
N MET A 63 -7.27 -9.95 -18.02
CA MET A 63 -7.48 -8.51 -18.17
C MET A 63 -8.86 -8.08 -17.65
N THR A 64 -9.91 -8.88 -17.89
CA THR A 64 -11.25 -8.62 -17.36
C THR A 64 -11.25 -8.63 -15.82
N ALA A 65 -10.57 -9.61 -15.22
CA ALA A 65 -10.42 -9.67 -13.77
C ALA A 65 -9.68 -8.44 -13.22
N ASP A 66 -8.59 -8.01 -13.88
CA ASP A 66 -7.87 -6.81 -13.48
C ASP A 66 -8.77 -5.55 -13.51
N VAL A 67 -9.59 -5.41 -14.55
CA VAL A 67 -10.55 -4.29 -14.69
C VAL A 67 -11.64 -4.36 -13.62
N LEU A 68 -12.21 -5.54 -13.37
CA LEU A 68 -13.22 -5.72 -12.32
C LEU A 68 -12.67 -5.34 -10.94
N ARG A 69 -11.47 -5.83 -10.59
CA ARG A 69 -10.80 -5.47 -9.35
C ARG A 69 -10.57 -3.95 -9.23
N ALA A 70 -10.06 -3.32 -10.29
CA ALA A 70 -9.83 -1.87 -10.32
C ALA A 70 -11.11 -1.06 -10.17
N ARG A 71 -12.24 -1.59 -10.64
CA ARG A 71 -13.59 -1.00 -10.49
C ARG A 71 -14.28 -1.36 -9.18
N ARG A 72 -13.58 -2.01 -8.24
CA ARG A 72 -14.09 -2.43 -6.93
C ARG A 72 -15.17 -3.52 -6.98
N PHE A 73 -15.03 -4.46 -7.94
CA PHE A 73 -15.78 -5.71 -8.02
C PHE A 73 -14.85 -6.90 -7.77
N PRO A 74 -14.24 -7.01 -6.56
CA PRO A 74 -13.19 -7.99 -6.29
C PRO A 74 -13.70 -9.43 -6.31
N GLU A 75 -14.93 -9.70 -5.88
CA GLU A 75 -15.50 -11.06 -5.89
C GLU A 75 -15.70 -11.56 -7.34
N SER A 76 -16.24 -10.70 -8.20
CA SER A 76 -16.37 -10.99 -9.62
C SER A 76 -14.99 -11.11 -10.31
N ALA A 77 -14.00 -10.34 -9.88
CA ALA A 77 -12.62 -10.47 -10.35
C ALA A 77 -12.02 -11.84 -10.01
N LEU A 78 -12.28 -12.37 -8.81
CA LEU A 78 -11.82 -13.72 -8.41
C LEU A 78 -12.38 -14.79 -9.31
N ASP A 79 -13.65 -14.70 -9.73
CA ASP A 79 -14.25 -15.64 -10.70
C ASP A 79 -13.50 -15.61 -12.04
N TYR A 80 -13.22 -14.41 -12.56
CA TYR A 80 -12.51 -14.26 -13.84
C TYR A 80 -11.04 -14.69 -13.77
N TYR A 81 -10.35 -14.51 -12.65
CA TYR A 81 -9.03 -15.12 -12.43
C TYR A 81 -9.10 -16.64 -12.41
N ALA A 82 -10.14 -17.23 -11.78
CA ALA A 82 -10.34 -18.67 -11.78
C ALA A 82 -10.58 -19.21 -13.22
N TYR A 83 -11.40 -18.52 -14.01
CA TYR A 83 -11.58 -18.87 -15.42
C TYR A 83 -10.28 -18.76 -16.23
N ALA A 84 -9.48 -17.71 -15.99
CA ALA A 84 -8.17 -17.56 -16.64
C ALA A 84 -7.25 -18.74 -16.34
N LEU A 85 -7.20 -19.21 -15.08
CA LEU A 85 -6.44 -20.42 -14.69
C LEU A 85 -6.94 -21.66 -15.42
N GLN A 86 -8.25 -21.89 -15.45
CA GLN A 86 -8.86 -23.03 -16.14
C GLN A 86 -8.53 -23.05 -17.65
N ARG A 87 -8.37 -21.85 -18.23
CA ARG A 87 -8.02 -21.66 -19.66
C ARG A 87 -6.52 -21.67 -19.92
N GLY A 88 -5.68 -21.95 -18.89
CA GLY A 88 -4.23 -22.10 -19.01
C GLY A 88 -3.43 -20.81 -18.93
N ALA A 89 -3.94 -19.78 -18.24
CA ALA A 89 -3.15 -18.61 -17.88
C ALA A 89 -1.95 -18.98 -17.00
N ASN A 90 -0.96 -18.07 -16.90
CA ASN A 90 0.21 -18.30 -16.07
C ASN A 90 -0.18 -18.44 -14.58
N GLU A 91 -0.05 -19.66 -14.05
CA GLU A 91 -0.49 -20.00 -12.69
C GLU A 91 0.12 -19.07 -11.65
N VAL A 92 1.44 -18.83 -11.68
CA VAL A 92 2.14 -18.00 -10.71
C VAL A 92 1.61 -16.56 -10.72
N GLN A 93 1.39 -16.01 -11.89
CA GLN A 93 0.90 -14.64 -12.06
C GLN A 93 -0.53 -14.49 -11.55
N ILE A 94 -1.41 -15.42 -11.93
CA ILE A 94 -2.81 -15.37 -11.51
C ILE A 94 -2.96 -15.61 -10.00
N LEU A 95 -2.24 -16.60 -9.42
CA LEU A 95 -2.26 -16.83 -7.98
C LEU A 95 -1.80 -15.61 -7.20
N ASN A 96 -0.79 -14.88 -7.70
CA ASN A 96 -0.36 -13.63 -7.08
C ASN A 96 -1.47 -12.56 -7.12
N LYS A 97 -2.17 -12.41 -8.24
CA LYS A 97 -3.30 -11.47 -8.39
C LYS A 97 -4.48 -11.85 -7.50
N ILE A 98 -4.81 -13.14 -7.39
CA ILE A 98 -5.82 -13.64 -6.46
C ILE A 98 -5.43 -13.31 -5.01
N GLY A 99 -4.16 -13.56 -4.63
CA GLY A 99 -3.65 -13.23 -3.30
C GLY A 99 -3.80 -11.74 -2.98
N VAL A 100 -3.48 -10.85 -3.92
CA VAL A 100 -3.67 -9.40 -3.77
C VAL A 100 -5.15 -9.07 -3.59
N THR A 101 -6.03 -9.63 -4.43
CA THR A 101 -7.48 -9.40 -4.35
C THR A 101 -8.05 -9.89 -3.00
N GLN A 102 -7.62 -11.07 -2.52
CA GLN A 102 -8.02 -11.59 -1.22
C GLN A 102 -7.56 -10.68 -0.07
N LEU A 103 -6.39 -10.06 -0.20
CA LEU A 103 -5.92 -9.11 0.79
C LEU A 103 -6.73 -7.80 0.78
N GLU A 104 -7.11 -7.31 -0.40
CA GLU A 104 -7.96 -6.11 -0.57
C GLU A 104 -9.33 -6.26 0.09
N ILE A 105 -9.93 -7.46 0.04
CA ILE A 105 -11.21 -7.78 0.71
C ILE A 105 -11.03 -8.21 2.18
N GLY A 106 -9.81 -8.18 2.71
CA GLY A 106 -9.52 -8.43 4.13
C GLY A 106 -9.25 -9.90 4.49
N ASN A 107 -9.26 -10.82 3.55
CA ASN A 107 -9.05 -12.25 3.75
C ASN A 107 -7.56 -12.60 3.88
N ARG A 108 -6.88 -12.06 4.92
CA ARG A 108 -5.42 -12.16 5.12
C ARG A 108 -4.92 -13.59 5.10
N ARG A 109 -5.60 -14.52 5.81
CA ARG A 109 -5.21 -15.93 5.86
C ARG A 109 -5.22 -16.57 4.46
N ILE A 110 -6.27 -16.33 3.68
CA ILE A 110 -6.38 -16.85 2.31
C ILE A 110 -5.32 -16.23 1.40
N ALA A 111 -5.11 -14.92 1.48
CA ALA A 111 -4.05 -14.23 0.74
C ALA A 111 -2.66 -14.82 1.02
N ARG A 112 -2.35 -15.12 2.30
CA ARG A 112 -1.10 -15.77 2.69
C ARG A 112 -0.92 -17.14 2.03
N GLU A 113 -1.95 -17.98 2.01
CA GLU A 113 -1.91 -19.29 1.37
C GLU A 113 -1.59 -19.17 -0.13
N PHE A 114 -2.18 -18.20 -0.83
CA PHE A 114 -1.88 -17.92 -2.23
C PHE A 114 -0.43 -17.46 -2.43
N PHE A 115 0.07 -16.52 -1.63
CA PHE A 115 1.47 -16.07 -1.76
C PHE A 115 2.47 -17.15 -1.39
N GLN A 116 2.19 -17.99 -0.40
CA GLN A 116 3.00 -19.19 -0.10
C GLN A 116 3.05 -20.13 -1.31
N ARG A 117 1.93 -20.34 -1.99
CA ARG A 117 1.89 -21.14 -3.21
C ARG A 117 2.72 -20.51 -4.33
N VAL A 118 2.64 -19.18 -4.52
CA VAL A 118 3.44 -18.43 -5.49
C VAL A 118 4.94 -18.64 -5.25
N VAL A 119 5.43 -18.46 -4.02
CA VAL A 119 6.86 -18.61 -3.71
C VAL A 119 7.32 -20.08 -3.73
N HIS A 120 6.41 -21.04 -3.50
CA HIS A 120 6.70 -22.47 -3.66
C HIS A 120 6.89 -22.83 -5.13
N LEU A 121 5.99 -22.38 -6.01
CA LEU A 121 6.06 -22.63 -7.46
C LEU A 121 7.22 -21.88 -8.12
N LYS A 122 7.48 -20.64 -7.71
CA LYS A 122 8.53 -19.81 -8.27
C LYS A 122 9.37 -19.16 -7.15
N LYS A 123 10.38 -19.90 -6.67
CA LYS A 123 11.27 -19.43 -5.59
C LYS A 123 12.00 -18.11 -5.89
N LYS A 124 12.10 -17.72 -7.18
CA LYS A 124 12.69 -16.46 -7.64
C LYS A 124 11.64 -15.39 -7.94
N SER A 125 10.43 -15.50 -7.41
CA SER A 125 9.40 -14.46 -7.52
C SER A 125 9.65 -13.38 -6.47
N ALA A 126 10.24 -12.26 -6.85
CA ALA A 126 10.48 -11.13 -5.94
C ALA A 126 9.15 -10.59 -5.40
N ASP A 127 8.17 -10.32 -6.28
CA ASP A 127 6.83 -9.87 -5.88
C ASP A 127 6.14 -10.86 -4.95
N GLY A 128 6.27 -12.17 -5.20
CA GLY A 128 5.71 -13.20 -4.33
C GLY A 128 6.24 -13.11 -2.91
N TRP A 129 7.56 -12.95 -2.74
CA TRP A 129 8.17 -12.76 -1.41
C TRP A 129 7.77 -11.44 -0.77
N ASN A 130 7.72 -10.35 -1.55
CA ASN A 130 7.23 -9.05 -1.05
C ASN A 130 5.78 -9.15 -0.56
N ASN A 131 4.91 -9.77 -1.32
CA ASN A 131 3.49 -9.87 -0.99
C ASN A 131 3.25 -10.82 0.20
N LEU A 132 4.03 -11.89 0.33
CA LEU A 132 4.02 -12.73 1.52
C LEU A 132 4.44 -11.95 2.76
N GLY A 133 5.56 -11.20 2.68
CA GLY A 133 5.99 -10.31 3.75
C GLY A 133 4.95 -9.26 4.13
N ALA A 134 4.18 -8.74 3.16
CA ALA A 134 3.12 -7.77 3.41
C ALA A 134 1.98 -8.37 4.27
N VAL A 135 1.54 -9.58 3.96
CA VAL A 135 0.53 -10.27 4.78
C VAL A 135 1.06 -10.59 6.16
N GLU A 136 2.29 -11.09 6.27
CA GLU A 136 2.92 -11.40 7.56
C GLU A 136 3.05 -10.16 8.45
N TYR A 137 3.41 -9.01 7.86
CA TYR A 137 3.40 -7.73 8.58
C TYR A 137 2.00 -7.38 9.11
N LEU A 138 0.95 -7.52 8.28
CA LEU A 138 -0.43 -7.24 8.69
C LEU A 138 -0.96 -8.21 9.75
N GLU A 139 -0.36 -9.40 9.87
CA GLU A 139 -0.62 -10.38 10.93
C GLU A 139 0.27 -10.18 12.17
N GLY A 140 1.13 -9.15 12.18
CA GLY A 140 2.05 -8.85 13.28
C GLY A 140 3.29 -9.74 13.33
N MET A 141 3.52 -10.57 12.31
CA MET A 141 4.67 -11.48 12.20
C MET A 141 5.91 -10.73 11.65
N ASN A 142 6.34 -9.68 12.35
CA ASN A 142 7.37 -8.76 11.88
C ASN A 142 8.70 -9.46 11.51
N GLY A 143 9.11 -10.51 12.26
CA GLY A 143 10.34 -11.24 11.97
C GLY A 143 10.31 -11.97 10.63
N SER A 144 9.20 -12.63 10.32
CA SER A 144 8.97 -13.29 9.02
C SER A 144 8.92 -12.28 7.90
N ALA A 145 8.14 -11.21 8.07
CA ALA A 145 8.02 -10.12 7.10
C ALA A 145 9.39 -9.52 6.72
N ILE A 146 10.26 -9.23 7.72
CA ILE A 146 11.63 -8.75 7.48
C ILE A 146 12.44 -9.75 6.63
N SER A 147 12.33 -11.06 6.93
CA SER A 147 13.02 -12.12 6.19
C SER A 147 12.57 -12.14 4.71
N ASP A 148 11.27 -12.07 4.49
CA ASP A 148 10.69 -12.19 3.17
C ASP A 148 10.93 -10.94 2.31
N TYR A 149 10.83 -9.73 2.89
CA TYR A 149 11.24 -8.50 2.19
C TYR A 149 12.72 -8.49 1.82
N LYS A 150 13.61 -8.94 2.72
CA LYS A 150 15.04 -9.09 2.39
C LYS A 150 15.26 -10.07 1.24
N ARG A 151 14.46 -11.12 1.16
CA ARG A 151 14.52 -12.08 0.08
C ARG A 151 14.03 -11.48 -1.23
N ALA A 152 12.95 -10.69 -1.21
CA ALA A 152 12.48 -9.92 -2.37
C ALA A 152 13.55 -8.95 -2.87
N ILE A 153 14.17 -8.16 -1.99
CA ILE A 153 15.27 -7.23 -2.30
C ILE A 153 16.49 -7.97 -2.88
N LYS A 154 16.83 -9.16 -2.34
CA LYS A 154 17.94 -9.96 -2.90
C LYS A 154 17.67 -10.38 -4.34
N LEU A 155 16.41 -10.60 -4.70
CA LEU A 155 15.99 -11.00 -6.06
C LEU A 155 15.88 -9.81 -7.01
N ASP A 156 15.41 -8.66 -6.50
CA ASP A 156 15.37 -7.39 -7.23
C ASP A 156 15.74 -6.22 -6.29
N LYS A 157 16.96 -5.73 -6.45
CA LYS A 157 17.53 -4.65 -5.63
C LYS A 157 17.06 -3.25 -6.06
N LYS A 158 16.34 -3.15 -7.17
CA LYS A 158 15.92 -1.85 -7.74
C LYS A 158 14.45 -1.52 -7.46
N SER A 159 13.75 -2.33 -6.70
CA SER A 159 12.36 -2.06 -6.33
C SER A 159 12.30 -1.13 -5.12
N ALA A 160 11.90 0.11 -5.34
CA ALA A 160 11.64 1.08 -4.27
C ALA A 160 10.58 0.55 -3.29
N THR A 161 9.57 -0.14 -3.79
CA THR A 161 8.49 -0.76 -2.99
C THR A 161 9.04 -1.72 -1.93
N TYR A 162 9.97 -2.60 -2.28
CA TYR A 162 10.49 -3.59 -1.33
C TYR A 162 11.32 -2.95 -0.22
N HIS A 163 12.12 -1.94 -0.55
CA HIS A 163 12.87 -1.16 0.42
C HIS A 163 11.93 -0.35 1.33
N SER A 164 10.90 0.29 0.77
CA SER A 164 9.89 1.02 1.53
C SER A 164 9.15 0.09 2.52
N ASN A 165 8.73 -1.09 2.07
CA ASN A 165 8.04 -2.06 2.91
C ASN A 165 8.95 -2.57 4.05
N LEU A 166 10.21 -2.89 3.76
CA LEU A 166 11.18 -3.28 4.79
C LEU A 166 11.42 -2.15 5.80
N GLY A 167 11.55 -0.91 5.31
CA GLY A 167 11.65 0.29 6.14
C GLY A 167 10.45 0.45 7.06
N THR A 168 9.22 0.20 6.56
CA THR A 168 7.99 0.26 7.34
C THR A 168 7.99 -0.73 8.50
N VAL A 169 8.44 -1.97 8.28
CA VAL A 169 8.53 -2.97 9.37
C VAL A 169 9.59 -2.60 10.38
N TYR A 170 10.75 -2.10 9.96
CA TYR A 170 11.77 -1.61 10.89
C TYR A 170 11.27 -0.43 11.71
N PHE A 171 10.54 0.51 11.09
CA PHE A 171 9.91 1.60 11.80
C PHE A 171 8.93 1.09 12.87
N GLN A 172 8.04 0.16 12.51
CA GLN A 172 7.06 -0.43 13.43
C GLN A 172 7.74 -1.16 14.60
N THR A 173 8.90 -1.76 14.37
CA THR A 173 9.71 -2.41 15.42
C THR A 173 10.63 -1.44 16.15
N LYS A 174 10.48 -0.12 15.92
CA LYS A 174 11.25 0.98 16.53
C LYS A 174 12.75 0.96 16.20
N ASP A 175 13.14 0.28 15.15
CA ASP A 175 14.50 0.29 14.61
C ASP A 175 14.62 1.41 13.58
N PHE A 176 14.61 2.64 14.08
CA PHE A 176 14.55 3.83 13.23
C PHE A 176 15.77 4.01 12.34
N ASP A 177 16.94 3.54 12.75
CA ASP A 177 18.16 3.65 11.96
C ASP A 177 18.12 2.74 10.73
N ARG A 178 17.65 1.48 10.89
CA ARG A 178 17.44 0.60 9.74
C ARG A 178 16.28 1.07 8.88
N ALA A 179 15.20 1.56 9.48
CA ALA A 179 14.08 2.13 8.73
C ALA A 179 14.53 3.26 7.81
N ARG A 180 15.31 4.22 8.34
CA ARG A 180 15.83 5.37 7.59
C ARG A 180 16.72 4.95 6.43
N LYS A 181 17.60 3.96 6.64
CA LYS A 181 18.45 3.43 5.57
C LYS A 181 17.64 2.87 4.41
N GLU A 182 16.62 2.07 4.71
CA GLU A 182 15.77 1.45 3.69
C GLU A 182 14.91 2.49 2.97
N PHE A 183 14.32 3.46 3.69
CA PHE A 183 13.57 4.56 3.08
C PHE A 183 14.46 5.45 2.19
N ASN A 184 15.71 5.72 2.60
CA ASN A 184 16.64 6.49 1.78
C ASN A 184 16.97 5.76 0.46
N ILE A 185 17.12 4.43 0.51
CA ILE A 185 17.29 3.63 -0.72
C ILE A 185 16.04 3.71 -1.58
N ALA A 186 14.85 3.56 -0.98
CA ALA A 186 13.58 3.66 -1.70
C ALA A 186 13.43 5.00 -2.41
N LEU A 187 13.69 6.13 -1.72
CA LEU A 187 13.61 7.48 -2.29
C LEU A 187 14.64 7.74 -3.39
N LYS A 188 15.85 7.16 -3.29
CA LYS A 188 16.86 7.26 -4.37
C LYS A 188 16.44 6.48 -5.62
N LEU A 189 15.68 5.40 -5.44
CA LEU A 189 15.16 4.59 -6.55
C LEU A 189 13.91 5.21 -7.18
N ASP A 190 13.06 5.80 -6.36
CA ASP A 190 11.82 6.49 -6.75
C ASP A 190 11.56 7.66 -5.79
N PRO A 191 11.89 8.92 -6.18
CA PRO A 191 11.69 10.10 -5.34
C PRO A 191 10.24 10.34 -4.91
N ASP A 192 9.28 9.82 -5.65
CA ASP A 192 7.84 9.99 -5.38
C ASP A 192 7.21 8.75 -4.72
N MET A 193 8.03 7.74 -4.37
CA MET A 193 7.56 6.49 -3.78
C MET A 193 6.61 6.68 -2.59
N MET A 194 6.87 7.67 -1.75
CA MET A 194 6.05 7.93 -0.56
C MET A 194 4.71 8.63 -0.86
N LEU A 195 4.58 9.22 -2.05
CA LEU A 195 3.35 9.87 -2.52
C LEU A 195 2.43 8.88 -3.25
N HIS A 196 2.98 7.83 -3.84
CA HIS A 196 2.24 6.84 -4.62
C HIS A 196 1.46 5.86 -3.72
N ARG A 197 0.26 5.50 -4.16
CA ARG A 197 -0.61 4.54 -3.46
C ARG A 197 -0.36 3.08 -3.85
N GLY A 198 0.79 2.73 -4.35
CA GLY A 198 1.19 1.40 -4.81
C GLY A 198 1.89 1.47 -6.15
N GLY A 199 2.95 0.66 -6.31
CA GLY A 199 3.67 0.49 -7.56
C GLY A 199 3.18 -0.73 -8.34
N PRO A 200 3.55 -0.85 -9.63
CA PRO A 200 3.29 -2.06 -10.40
C PRO A 200 4.03 -3.25 -9.75
N GLY A 201 3.30 -4.31 -9.46
CA GLY A 201 3.87 -5.61 -9.07
C GLY A 201 3.95 -5.92 -7.58
N GLY A 202 3.75 -4.97 -6.66
CA GLY A 202 3.87 -5.27 -5.24
C GLY A 202 2.93 -4.49 -4.33
N ILE A 203 2.57 -5.09 -3.19
CA ILE A 203 1.80 -4.44 -2.14
C ILE A 203 2.71 -3.45 -1.41
N THR A 204 2.26 -2.19 -1.27
CA THR A 204 2.93 -1.17 -0.46
C THR A 204 2.25 -1.06 0.90
N MET A 205 3.02 -1.21 1.97
CA MET A 205 2.52 -1.16 3.34
C MET A 205 2.45 0.26 3.88
N ARG A 206 1.51 0.50 4.82
CA ARG A 206 1.31 1.77 5.52
C ARG A 206 1.35 1.58 7.02
N MET A 207 1.62 2.66 7.73
CA MET A 207 1.53 2.68 9.19
C MET A 207 0.11 2.38 9.67
N LEU A 208 -0.02 1.54 10.69
CA LEU A 208 -1.29 1.05 11.20
C LEU A 208 -1.95 1.99 12.20
N SER A 209 -1.16 2.80 12.94
CA SER A 209 -1.70 3.73 13.93
C SER A 209 -1.50 5.20 13.53
N PRO A 210 -2.45 6.11 13.88
CA PRO A 210 -2.30 7.55 13.62
C PRO A 210 -1.05 8.16 14.30
N ALA A 211 -0.73 7.76 15.52
CA ALA A 211 0.43 8.25 16.26
C ALA A 211 1.75 7.79 15.61
N ASP A 212 1.83 6.53 15.17
CA ASP A 212 2.98 6.02 14.44
C ASP A 212 3.08 6.71 13.07
N HIS A 213 1.96 7.02 12.42
CA HIS A 213 1.94 7.76 11.17
C HIS A 213 2.51 9.18 11.34
N ALA A 214 2.13 9.90 12.39
CA ALA A 214 2.64 11.24 12.65
C ALA A 214 4.17 11.24 12.89
N ARG A 215 4.67 10.30 13.68
CA ARG A 215 6.11 10.09 13.86
C ARG A 215 6.82 9.67 12.57
N TYR A 216 6.19 8.81 11.80
CA TYR A 216 6.72 8.39 10.49
C TYR A 216 6.87 9.58 9.54
N CYS A 217 5.88 10.49 9.50
CA CYS A 217 5.98 11.72 8.73
C CYS A 217 7.16 12.59 9.18
N TYR A 218 7.43 12.69 10.50
CA TYR A 218 8.62 13.39 10.99
C TYR A 218 9.93 12.76 10.47
N GLU A 219 10.07 11.42 10.49
CA GLU A 219 11.25 10.75 9.94
C GLU A 219 11.37 10.93 8.42
N LEU A 220 10.25 11.00 7.69
CA LEU A 220 10.26 11.36 6.26
C LEU A 220 10.70 12.80 6.04
N ALA A 221 10.24 13.74 6.86
CA ALA A 221 10.69 15.13 6.79
C ALA A 221 12.21 15.24 6.94
N ARG A 222 12.79 14.50 7.91
CA ARG A 222 14.26 14.42 8.06
C ARG A 222 14.93 13.90 6.79
N LEU A 223 14.38 12.87 6.21
CA LEU A 223 14.93 12.26 5.00
C LEU A 223 14.92 13.22 3.81
N TYR A 224 13.81 13.95 3.60
CA TYR A 224 13.71 14.96 2.55
C TYR A 224 14.64 16.14 2.80
N ALA A 225 14.81 16.58 4.06
CA ALA A 225 15.78 17.60 4.44
C ALA A 225 17.23 17.18 4.15
N GLU A 226 17.59 15.90 4.41
CA GLU A 226 18.89 15.33 4.04
C GLU A 226 19.15 15.36 2.52
N ASN A 227 18.09 15.16 1.73
CA ASN A 227 18.15 15.16 0.27
C ASN A 227 17.95 16.56 -0.34
N GLY A 228 17.78 17.62 0.47
CA GLY A 228 17.61 19.00 0.02
C GLY A 228 16.24 19.36 -0.55
N ASP A 229 15.23 18.50 -0.38
CA ASP A 229 13.85 18.73 -0.80
C ASP A 229 13.08 19.40 0.34
N GLU A 230 13.21 20.73 0.45
CA GLU A 230 12.55 21.50 1.50
C GLU A 230 11.02 21.53 1.36
N GLU A 231 10.49 21.45 0.15
CA GLU A 231 9.04 21.44 -0.07
C GLU A 231 8.41 20.19 0.54
N LYS A 232 8.95 19.02 0.23
CA LYS A 232 8.47 17.77 0.82
C LYS A 232 8.79 17.69 2.32
N MET A 233 9.92 18.22 2.76
CA MET A 233 10.22 18.34 4.18
C MET A 233 9.12 19.10 4.91
N LEU A 234 8.73 20.28 4.44
CA LEU A 234 7.66 21.10 5.05
C LEU A 234 6.32 20.37 5.02
N HIS A 235 5.97 19.75 3.88
CA HIS A 235 4.75 18.93 3.77
C HIS A 235 4.66 17.85 4.84
N TYR A 236 5.74 17.10 5.06
CA TYR A 236 5.75 16.02 6.05
C TYR A 236 5.84 16.53 7.49
N LEU A 237 6.48 17.68 7.75
CA LEU A 237 6.42 18.35 9.06
C LEU A 237 5.00 18.80 9.39
N THR A 238 4.28 19.36 8.40
CA THR A 238 2.86 19.73 8.55
C THR A 238 2.03 18.50 8.94
N THR A 239 2.12 17.42 8.16
CA THR A 239 1.37 16.19 8.43
C THR A 239 1.70 15.59 9.80
N ALA A 240 2.97 15.63 10.22
CA ALA A 240 3.39 15.16 11.54
C ALA A 240 2.76 16.01 12.65
N SER A 241 2.78 17.35 12.51
CA SER A 241 2.22 18.27 13.48
C SER A 241 0.70 18.17 13.57
N GLU A 242 -0.02 18.08 12.45
CA GLU A 242 -1.46 17.84 12.37
C GLU A 242 -1.84 16.51 13.03
N GLY A 243 -1.02 15.48 12.87
CA GLY A 243 -1.16 14.17 13.53
C GLY A 243 -0.83 14.17 15.02
N GLY A 244 -0.47 15.32 15.60
CA GLY A 244 -0.21 15.50 17.04
C GLY A 244 1.21 15.16 17.49
N PHE A 245 2.16 14.99 16.57
CA PHE A 245 3.56 14.83 16.93
C PHE A 245 4.18 16.17 17.33
N ASP A 246 4.93 16.19 18.43
CA ASP A 246 5.63 17.41 18.88
C ASP A 246 6.89 17.65 18.02
N VAL A 247 6.66 18.30 16.89
CA VAL A 247 7.70 18.61 15.91
C VAL A 247 8.77 19.51 16.52
N MET A 248 8.37 20.53 17.30
CA MET A 248 9.32 21.51 17.85
C MET A 248 10.25 20.90 18.88
N GLU A 249 9.74 20.00 19.74
CA GLU A 249 10.55 19.29 20.71
C GLU A 249 11.45 18.26 20.00
N ALA A 250 10.92 17.52 19.03
CA ALA A 250 11.69 16.53 18.27
C ALA A 250 12.83 17.14 17.44
N MET A 251 12.67 18.37 16.94
CA MET A 251 13.72 19.09 16.22
C MET A 251 14.85 19.59 17.14
N ARG A 252 14.63 19.63 18.45
CA ARG A 252 15.65 20.09 19.39
C ARG A 252 16.80 19.09 19.45
N GLY A 253 18.00 19.51 19.02
CA GLY A 253 19.19 18.66 18.95
C GLY A 253 19.17 17.66 17.80
N ASP A 254 18.18 17.70 16.91
CA ASP A 254 18.20 16.90 15.69
C ASP A 254 19.26 17.45 14.71
N ALA A 255 20.24 16.62 14.36
CA ALA A 255 21.40 17.05 13.55
C ALA A 255 21.01 17.59 12.16
N ILE A 256 19.82 17.27 11.66
CA ILE A 256 19.35 17.61 10.31
C ILE A 256 18.35 18.77 10.38
N LEU A 257 17.35 18.67 11.26
CA LEU A 257 16.22 19.58 11.31
C LEU A 257 16.40 20.76 12.27
N GLU A 258 17.35 20.73 13.21
CA GLU A 258 17.57 21.85 14.18
C GLU A 258 17.75 23.19 13.47
N LYS A 259 18.42 23.24 12.33
CA LYS A 259 18.63 24.47 11.53
C LYS A 259 17.33 25.11 11.04
N TYR A 260 16.28 24.31 10.83
CA TYR A 260 14.96 24.78 10.39
C TYR A 260 14.03 25.19 11.56
N ARG A 261 14.43 24.95 12.81
CA ARG A 261 13.60 25.20 13.98
C ARG A 261 13.16 26.65 14.15
N LYS A 262 13.94 27.60 13.60
CA LYS A 262 13.61 29.04 13.59
C LYS A 262 13.09 29.52 12.24
N ASP A 263 12.88 28.64 11.28
CA ASP A 263 12.33 28.99 9.97
C ASP A 263 10.87 29.45 10.15
N PRO A 264 10.51 30.65 9.67
CA PRO A 264 9.14 31.18 9.80
C PRO A 264 8.09 30.24 9.21
N ARG A 265 8.41 29.51 8.13
CA ARG A 265 7.51 28.53 7.51
C ARG A 265 7.22 27.37 8.48
N VAL A 266 8.24 26.86 9.18
CA VAL A 266 8.09 25.80 10.17
C VAL A 266 7.29 26.26 11.38
N LEU A 267 7.57 27.47 11.89
CA LEU A 267 6.83 28.04 13.00
C LEU A 267 5.35 28.23 12.65
N LEU A 268 5.06 28.74 11.46
CA LEU A 268 3.68 28.93 11.00
C LEU A 268 2.93 27.61 10.84
N LEU A 269 3.54 26.59 10.21
CA LEU A 269 2.87 25.30 10.02
C LEU A 269 2.54 24.63 11.36
N VAL A 270 3.44 24.71 12.35
CA VAL A 270 3.21 24.14 13.69
C VAL A 270 2.10 24.88 14.41
N HIS A 271 2.11 26.24 14.37
CA HIS A 271 1.06 27.08 14.93
C HIS A 271 -0.32 26.74 14.33
N ASN A 272 -0.41 26.66 13.00
CA ASN A 272 -1.66 26.34 12.30
C ASN A 272 -2.16 24.92 12.62
N ALA A 273 -1.27 23.93 12.68
CA ALA A 273 -1.62 22.56 13.05
C ALA A 273 -2.15 22.47 14.49
N GLU A 274 -1.60 23.26 15.42
CA GLU A 274 -2.09 23.34 16.79
C GLU A 274 -3.46 24.02 16.86
N ALA A 275 -3.67 25.12 16.12
CA ALA A 275 -4.95 25.80 16.02
C ALA A 275 -6.05 24.87 15.47
N LEU A 276 -5.75 24.08 14.46
CA LEU A 276 -6.66 23.07 13.90
C LEU A 276 -7.04 22.00 14.93
N ARG A 277 -6.07 21.48 15.69
CA ARG A 277 -6.31 20.43 16.70
C ARG A 277 -7.12 20.93 17.89
N THR A 278 -6.92 22.18 18.29
CA THR A 278 -7.61 22.80 19.43
C THR A 278 -8.96 23.40 19.07
N GLY A 279 -9.32 23.42 17.79
CA GLY A 279 -10.55 24.03 17.28
C GLY A 279 -10.53 25.56 17.27
N HIS A 280 -9.37 26.19 17.50
CA HIS A 280 -9.20 27.65 17.50
C HIS A 280 -8.82 28.16 16.11
N LEU A 281 -9.61 27.85 15.09
CA LEU A 281 -9.36 28.22 13.70
C LEU A 281 -9.19 29.72 13.46
N SER A 282 -9.74 30.56 14.34
CA SER A 282 -9.57 32.02 14.29
C SER A 282 -8.12 32.47 14.60
N LEU A 283 -7.29 31.58 15.15
CA LEU A 283 -5.88 31.84 15.45
C LEU A 283 -4.96 31.37 14.31
N ALA A 284 -5.46 30.61 13.35
CA ALA A 284 -4.67 30.20 12.19
C ALA A 284 -4.37 31.42 11.30
N GLU A 285 -3.08 31.68 11.10
CA GLU A 285 -2.62 32.77 10.25
C GLU A 285 -2.51 32.30 8.80
N SER A 286 -2.87 33.18 7.86
CA SER A 286 -2.64 32.91 6.44
C SER A 286 -1.20 33.23 6.04
N VAL A 287 -0.67 32.49 5.05
CA VAL A 287 0.67 32.73 4.48
C VAL A 287 0.80 34.15 3.92
N GLU A 288 -0.33 34.79 3.53
CA GLU A 288 -0.39 36.16 3.03
C GLU A 288 0.03 37.22 4.07
N ASN A 289 -0.05 36.91 5.35
CA ASN A 289 0.37 37.80 6.44
C ASN A 289 1.86 37.69 6.78
N LEU A 290 2.60 36.77 6.16
CA LEU A 290 4.05 36.69 6.33
C LEU A 290 4.72 37.84 5.60
N GLN A 291 5.47 38.68 6.32
CA GLN A 291 6.34 39.65 5.67
C GLN A 291 7.33 38.91 4.74
N PRO A 292 7.53 39.41 3.51
CA PRO A 292 8.52 38.81 2.65
C PRO A 292 9.89 38.79 3.33
N LEU A 293 10.59 37.67 3.23
CA LEU A 293 11.97 37.55 3.74
C LEU A 293 12.80 38.72 3.19
N PRO A 294 13.65 39.37 4.02
CA PRO A 294 14.56 40.37 3.50
C PRO A 294 15.41 39.72 2.41
N ALA A 295 15.50 40.42 1.26
CA ALA A 295 16.30 39.96 0.13
C ALA A 295 17.71 39.60 0.62
N ALA A 296 18.21 38.44 0.15
CA ALA A 296 19.60 38.05 0.42
C ALA A 296 20.53 39.21 0.05
N PRO A 297 21.56 39.52 0.86
CA PRO A 297 22.50 40.56 0.52
C PRO A 297 23.10 40.22 -0.85
N THR A 298 22.89 41.13 -1.80
CA THR A 298 23.58 41.08 -3.10
C THR A 298 25.04 41.22 -2.80
N GLU A 299 25.82 40.15 -3.02
CA GLU A 299 27.25 40.24 -3.08
C GLU A 299 27.60 41.20 -4.23
N HIS A 300 27.90 42.43 -3.91
CA HIS A 300 28.54 43.37 -4.78
C HIS A 300 30.05 43.44 -4.45
N GLU A 301 30.84 43.10 -5.46
CA GLU A 301 32.29 43.29 -5.65
C GLU A 301 33.24 42.43 -4.85
#